data_975226b54ed32709bc75bedf7d2379b9
#
_entry.id   975226b54ed32709bc75bedf7d2379b9
#
_cell.length_a   1.000
_cell.length_b   1.000
_cell.length_c   1.000
_cell.angle_alpha   90.00
_cell.angle_beta   90.00
_cell.angle_gamma   90.00
#
_symmetry.space_group_name_H-M   'P 1'
#
loop_
_entity.id
_entity.type
_entity.pdbx_description
1 polymer ?
#
loop_
_entity_poly.entity_id
_entity_poly.type
_entity_poly.pdbx_seq_one_letter_code
_entity_poly.pdbx_strand_id
1 'polypeptide(L)'
;MHTPFARSAMNAIENIAASACYKSVAAAFCLVLLAGCSALPSPPNRPVSYDFGPGLTSLPAADRRASLPPIALADVEATGLSESSTAVLYRLNYADAQQLRPYTLARWTQPPVQLVQQALRAQLGLRRPVLQDADAAAQARDTARGGKLPAVLRIELEEFSHLFTSPAESTGLLRLRATLVDPTPAGETLLGQRVFIVQKPAPTPDAAGGTRALAAAARQVAVEIDEWVAQGVK
;
A
#
# COMPACT_ATOMS: atom_id res chain seq x y z
N MET A 1 15.22 -95.15 -25.13
CA MET A 1 15.99 -94.44 -24.07
C MET A 1 16.00 -92.94 -24.37
N HIS A 2 15.09 -92.17 -23.80
CA HIS A 2 15.05 -90.72 -24.00
C HIS A 2 15.75 -90.06 -22.80
N THR A 3 16.75 -89.30 -23.07
CA THR A 3 17.62 -88.65 -22.07
C THR A 3 16.87 -87.48 -21.36
N PRO A 4 16.83 -87.45 -19.99
CA PRO A 4 16.19 -86.39 -19.23
C PRO A 4 16.98 -85.07 -19.15
N PHE A 5 18.13 -84.96 -19.78
CA PHE A 5 19.05 -83.85 -19.64
C PHE A 5 18.64 -82.56 -20.38
N ALA A 6 17.83 -82.66 -21.47
CA ALA A 6 17.49 -81.52 -22.28
C ALA A 6 16.40 -80.58 -21.67
N ARG A 7 15.51 -81.12 -20.82
CA ARG A 7 14.41 -80.34 -20.21
C ARG A 7 14.90 -79.46 -19.06
N SER A 8 15.96 -79.87 -18.33
CA SER A 8 16.46 -79.10 -17.17
C SER A 8 17.20 -77.84 -17.57
N ALA A 9 17.92 -77.89 -18.73
CA ALA A 9 18.67 -76.74 -19.24
C ALA A 9 17.77 -75.62 -19.81
N MET A 10 16.62 -76.03 -20.42
CA MET A 10 15.68 -75.08 -21.01
C MET A 10 14.91 -74.26 -19.94
N ASN A 11 14.52 -74.90 -18.84
CA ASN A 11 13.83 -74.22 -17.72
C ASN A 11 14.77 -73.28 -16.96
N ALA A 12 16.06 -73.55 -16.91
CA ALA A 12 17.07 -72.69 -16.27
C ALA A 12 17.29 -71.40 -17.08
N ILE A 13 17.26 -71.45 -18.40
CA ILE A 13 17.42 -70.30 -19.29
C ILE A 13 16.19 -69.40 -19.27
N GLU A 14 14.96 -69.96 -19.23
CA GLU A 14 13.73 -69.20 -19.12
C GLU A 14 13.64 -68.43 -17.80
N ASN A 15 14.01 -69.05 -16.70
CA ASN A 15 14.00 -68.41 -15.39
C ASN A 15 15.06 -67.28 -15.24
N ILE A 16 16.19 -67.38 -15.92
CA ILE A 16 17.23 -66.34 -15.94
C ILE A 16 16.74 -65.17 -16.79
N ALA A 17 16.12 -65.40 -17.95
CA ALA A 17 15.57 -64.37 -18.81
C ALA A 17 14.39 -63.64 -18.17
N ALA A 18 13.49 -64.34 -17.47
CA ALA A 18 12.39 -63.76 -16.75
C ALA A 18 12.85 -62.87 -15.58
N SER A 19 13.86 -63.34 -14.85
CA SER A 19 14.40 -62.56 -13.70
C SER A 19 15.19 -61.31 -14.14
N ALA A 20 15.85 -61.35 -15.31
CA ALA A 20 16.51 -60.19 -15.87
C ALA A 20 15.52 -59.15 -16.35
N CYS A 21 14.46 -59.58 -17.03
CA CYS A 21 13.39 -58.68 -17.50
C CYS A 21 12.65 -57.99 -16.32
N TYR A 22 12.33 -58.74 -15.27
CA TYR A 22 11.70 -58.14 -14.08
C TYR A 22 12.59 -57.10 -13.38
N LYS A 23 13.88 -57.36 -13.26
CA LYS A 23 14.85 -56.41 -12.66
C LYS A 23 14.97 -55.15 -13.51
N SER A 24 14.95 -55.26 -14.86
CA SER A 24 15.00 -54.11 -15.75
C SER A 24 13.73 -53.25 -15.67
N VAL A 25 12.55 -53.90 -15.60
CA VAL A 25 11.27 -53.20 -15.45
C VAL A 25 11.17 -52.51 -14.08
N ALA A 26 11.61 -53.20 -13.03
CA ALA A 26 11.63 -52.60 -11.68
C ALA A 26 12.62 -51.42 -11.58
N ALA A 27 13.79 -51.51 -12.21
CA ALA A 27 14.74 -50.40 -12.27
C ALA A 27 14.22 -49.19 -13.07
N ALA A 28 13.57 -49.43 -14.21
CA ALA A 28 12.92 -48.39 -15.01
C ALA A 28 11.76 -47.70 -14.24
N PHE A 29 10.96 -48.47 -13.52
CA PHE A 29 9.87 -47.95 -12.70
C PHE A 29 10.39 -47.11 -11.51
N CYS A 30 11.47 -47.53 -10.86
CA CYS A 30 12.15 -46.74 -9.81
C CYS A 30 12.75 -45.44 -10.38
N LEU A 31 13.32 -45.45 -11.56
CA LEU A 31 13.83 -44.23 -12.24
C LEU A 31 12.74 -43.25 -12.60
N VAL A 32 11.58 -43.70 -13.03
CA VAL A 32 10.41 -42.84 -13.32
C VAL A 32 9.85 -42.22 -12.03
N LEU A 33 9.85 -42.96 -10.92
CA LEU A 33 9.41 -42.41 -9.62
C LEU A 33 10.40 -41.38 -9.04
N LEU A 34 11.70 -41.52 -9.29
CA LEU A 34 12.69 -40.52 -8.87
C LEU A 34 12.65 -39.24 -9.73
N ALA A 35 12.27 -39.32 -10.99
CA ALA A 35 12.12 -38.15 -11.86
C ALA A 35 10.89 -37.27 -11.51
N GLY A 36 9.90 -37.80 -10.79
CA GLY A 36 8.69 -37.08 -10.35
C GLY A 36 8.91 -36.07 -9.22
N CYS A 37 10.03 -36.12 -8.50
CA CYS A 37 10.27 -35.25 -7.33
C CYS A 37 10.88 -33.89 -7.64
N SER A 38 11.17 -33.56 -8.91
CA SER A 38 11.78 -32.27 -9.27
C SER A 38 10.79 -31.11 -9.49
N ALA A 39 9.49 -31.35 -9.39
CA ALA A 39 8.46 -30.32 -9.47
C ALA A 39 8.05 -29.84 -8.07
N LEU A 40 9.00 -29.47 -7.21
CA LEU A 40 8.67 -28.70 -6.02
C LEU A 40 8.08 -27.36 -6.48
N PRO A 41 6.86 -27.01 -6.06
CA PRO A 41 6.29 -25.71 -6.40
C PRO A 41 7.24 -24.61 -5.88
N SER A 42 7.61 -23.68 -6.74
CA SER A 42 8.38 -22.52 -6.32
C SER A 42 7.67 -21.85 -5.15
N PRO A 43 8.39 -21.45 -4.09
CA PRO A 43 7.75 -20.76 -2.98
C PRO A 43 6.98 -19.54 -3.51
N PRO A 44 5.78 -19.27 -3.00
CA PRO A 44 4.98 -18.14 -3.47
C PRO A 44 5.77 -16.84 -3.30
N ASN A 45 5.82 -16.03 -4.35
CA ASN A 45 6.43 -14.71 -4.30
C ASN A 45 5.74 -13.87 -3.23
N ARG A 46 6.48 -13.41 -2.23
CA ARG A 46 5.95 -12.56 -1.17
C ARG A 46 5.76 -11.14 -1.71
N PRO A 47 4.65 -10.47 -1.41
CA PRO A 47 4.48 -9.06 -1.74
C PRO A 47 5.56 -8.19 -1.10
N VAL A 48 6.04 -7.21 -1.83
CA VAL A 48 6.91 -6.16 -1.32
C VAL A 48 6.04 -5.11 -0.64
N SER A 49 6.41 -4.72 0.59
CA SER A 49 5.71 -3.68 1.35
C SER A 49 6.39 -2.33 1.16
N TYR A 50 5.58 -1.29 0.95
CA TYR A 50 6.00 0.09 0.75
C TYR A 50 5.37 1.00 1.80
N ASP A 51 6.06 2.08 2.14
CA ASP A 51 5.56 3.19 2.94
C ASP A 51 5.96 4.54 2.32
N PHE A 52 5.71 5.64 3.01
CA PHE A 52 6.12 6.98 2.53
C PHE A 52 7.57 7.32 2.86
N GLY A 53 8.37 6.35 3.32
CA GLY A 53 9.75 6.53 3.75
C GLY A 53 9.86 7.04 5.20
N PRO A 54 11.08 7.28 5.68
CA PRO A 54 11.34 7.59 7.08
C PRO A 54 10.81 8.96 7.55
N GLY A 55 10.12 9.71 6.68
CA GLY A 55 9.62 11.04 7.00
C GLY A 55 10.75 12.05 7.22
N LEU A 56 10.57 12.93 8.21
CA LEU A 56 11.60 13.91 8.61
C LEU A 56 12.69 13.19 9.41
N THR A 57 13.89 13.11 8.86
CA THR A 57 15.07 12.52 9.52
C THR A 57 15.83 13.55 10.38
N SER A 58 15.52 14.84 10.23
CA SER A 58 16.01 15.95 11.06
C SER A 58 14.94 17.04 11.09
N LEU A 59 14.84 17.75 12.21
CA LEU A 59 13.97 18.92 12.25
C LEU A 59 14.59 20.01 11.36
N PRO A 60 13.77 20.67 10.51
CA PRO A 60 14.22 21.86 9.80
C PRO A 60 14.76 22.89 10.82
N ALA A 61 15.74 23.68 10.41
CA ALA A 61 16.15 24.84 11.21
C ALA A 61 14.88 25.63 11.53
N ALA A 62 14.75 26.04 12.82
CA ALA A 62 13.53 26.66 13.33
C ALA A 62 13.00 27.69 12.33
N ASP A 63 11.82 27.44 11.80
CA ASP A 63 11.17 28.35 10.87
C ASP A 63 10.95 29.67 11.61
N ARG A 64 11.57 30.75 11.14
CA ARG A 64 11.42 32.07 11.73
C ARG A 64 10.03 32.67 11.58
N ARG A 65 9.13 31.97 10.84
CA ARG A 65 7.73 32.36 10.74
C ARG A 65 7.02 32.14 12.08
N ALA A 66 6.05 33.00 12.37
CA ALA A 66 5.28 32.90 13.61
C ALA A 66 4.60 31.54 13.74
N SER A 67 4.53 31.06 14.99
CA SER A 67 3.73 29.86 15.32
C SER A 67 2.26 30.09 14.93
N LEU A 68 1.64 29.07 14.37
CA LEU A 68 0.23 29.10 13.96
C LEU A 68 -0.66 28.58 15.08
N PRO A 69 -1.97 28.95 15.10
CA PRO A 69 -2.92 28.41 16.07
C PRO A 69 -3.00 26.87 15.99
N PRO A 70 -3.33 26.19 17.09
CA PRO A 70 -3.58 24.75 17.11
C PRO A 70 -4.67 24.38 16.12
N ILE A 71 -4.60 23.14 15.59
CA ILE A 71 -5.63 22.55 14.73
C ILE A 71 -5.95 21.13 15.20
N ALA A 72 -7.20 20.75 15.12
CA ALA A 72 -7.61 19.36 15.29
C ALA A 72 -7.65 18.69 13.91
N LEU A 73 -6.90 17.61 13.73
CA LEU A 73 -6.92 16.79 12.52
C LEU A 73 -7.80 15.56 12.81
N ALA A 74 -8.97 15.49 12.19
CA ALA A 74 -9.82 14.32 12.23
C ALA A 74 -9.18 13.15 11.46
N ASP A 75 -9.63 11.94 11.71
CA ASP A 75 -9.19 10.79 10.96
C ASP A 75 -9.50 10.96 9.46
N VAL A 76 -8.54 10.59 8.62
CA VAL A 76 -8.72 10.64 7.16
C VAL A 76 -9.66 9.53 6.74
N GLU A 77 -10.75 9.90 6.09
CA GLU A 77 -11.75 8.97 5.57
C GLU A 77 -11.48 8.66 4.09
N ALA A 78 -11.86 7.47 3.63
CA ALA A 78 -11.76 7.09 2.22
C ALA A 78 -13.15 7.09 1.58
N THR A 79 -13.31 7.88 0.51
CA THR A 79 -14.53 7.88 -0.31
C THR A 79 -14.26 7.13 -1.61
N GLY A 80 -14.92 5.97 -1.79
CA GLY A 80 -14.72 5.14 -2.99
C GLY A 80 -13.50 4.21 -2.96
N LEU A 81 -12.71 4.23 -1.88
CA LEU A 81 -11.62 3.29 -1.60
C LEU A 81 -11.94 2.49 -0.35
N SER A 82 -11.43 1.25 -0.25
CA SER A 82 -11.57 0.49 0.99
C SER A 82 -10.62 1.04 2.06
N GLU A 83 -11.13 1.53 3.18
CA GLU A 83 -10.35 2.13 4.27
C GLU A 83 -9.30 1.19 4.87
N SER A 84 -9.58 -0.11 4.91
CA SER A 84 -8.69 -1.13 5.47
C SER A 84 -7.73 -1.74 4.45
N SER A 85 -7.86 -1.41 3.15
CA SER A 85 -7.06 -2.03 2.11
C SER A 85 -5.64 -1.48 2.07
N THR A 86 -4.65 -2.37 2.10
CA THR A 86 -3.23 -2.06 1.88
C THR A 86 -2.80 -2.28 0.43
N ALA A 87 -3.73 -2.52 -0.50
CA ALA A 87 -3.39 -2.72 -1.90
C ALA A 87 -2.78 -1.47 -2.53
N VAL A 88 -1.68 -1.63 -3.26
CA VAL A 88 -1.20 -0.60 -4.17
C VAL A 88 -2.04 -0.69 -5.43
N LEU A 89 -2.77 0.38 -5.74
CA LEU A 89 -3.73 0.41 -6.84
C LEU A 89 -3.17 1.15 -8.06
N TYR A 90 -3.57 0.69 -9.26
CA TYR A 90 -3.21 1.36 -10.52
C TYR A 90 -4.38 1.40 -11.50
N ARG A 91 -4.31 2.34 -12.45
CA ARG A 91 -5.24 2.47 -13.59
C ARG A 91 -4.46 2.54 -14.90
N LEU A 92 -4.95 1.84 -15.92
CA LEU A 92 -4.46 1.97 -17.29
C LEU A 92 -5.38 2.93 -18.05
N ASN A 93 -5.14 4.24 -17.88
CA ASN A 93 -6.00 5.28 -18.44
C ASN A 93 -6.11 5.20 -19.98
N TYR A 94 -5.05 4.73 -20.63
CA TYR A 94 -5.02 4.53 -22.09
C TYR A 94 -5.84 3.32 -22.57
N ALA A 95 -6.20 2.39 -21.69
CA ALA A 95 -6.96 1.19 -22.03
C ALA A 95 -8.37 1.23 -21.44
N ASP A 96 -8.47 1.42 -20.13
CA ASP A 96 -9.73 1.53 -19.39
C ASP A 96 -9.51 2.36 -18.10
N ALA A 97 -9.88 3.64 -18.17
CA ALA A 97 -9.74 4.57 -17.06
C ALA A 97 -10.65 4.23 -15.86
N GLN A 98 -11.71 3.47 -16.04
CA GLN A 98 -12.67 3.14 -14.99
C GLN A 98 -12.20 1.96 -14.14
N GLN A 99 -11.34 1.11 -14.68
CA GLN A 99 -10.88 -0.08 -13.98
C GLN A 99 -9.72 0.22 -13.03
N LEU A 100 -10.00 0.14 -11.74
CA LEU A 100 -8.99 0.20 -10.67
C LEU A 100 -8.50 -1.23 -10.37
N ARG A 101 -7.18 -1.44 -10.45
CA ARG A 101 -6.54 -2.76 -10.33
C ARG A 101 -5.52 -2.78 -9.20
N PRO A 102 -5.47 -3.83 -8.37
CA PRO A 102 -4.38 -4.00 -7.40
C PRO A 102 -3.13 -4.60 -8.05
N TYR A 103 -1.96 -4.14 -7.65
CA TYR A 103 -0.72 -4.86 -7.93
C TYR A 103 -0.69 -6.18 -7.14
N THR A 104 -0.28 -7.26 -7.80
CA THR A 104 -0.25 -8.60 -7.18
C THR A 104 0.81 -8.71 -6.09
N LEU A 105 2.00 -8.15 -6.34
CA LEU A 105 3.19 -8.29 -5.50
C LEU A 105 3.60 -6.97 -4.82
N ALA A 106 2.70 -6.00 -4.67
CA ALA A 106 2.97 -4.77 -3.96
C ALA A 106 1.86 -4.43 -2.99
N ARG A 107 2.23 -4.03 -1.77
CA ARG A 107 1.31 -3.62 -0.71
C ARG A 107 1.85 -2.40 0.00
N TRP A 108 0.98 -1.59 0.53
CA TRP A 108 1.33 -0.60 1.54
C TRP A 108 1.53 -1.28 2.90
N THR A 109 2.38 -0.74 3.75
CA THR A 109 2.56 -1.20 5.15
C THR A 109 1.32 -0.92 6.00
N GLN A 110 0.58 0.13 5.64
CA GLN A 110 -0.67 0.57 6.28
C GLN A 110 -1.64 1.02 5.19
N PRO A 111 -2.96 1.09 5.46
CA PRO A 111 -3.92 1.67 4.54
C PRO A 111 -3.51 3.10 4.11
N PRO A 112 -3.75 3.49 2.84
CA PRO A 112 -3.41 4.82 2.32
C PRO A 112 -3.93 5.98 3.16
N VAL A 113 -5.13 5.87 3.74
CA VAL A 113 -5.69 6.89 4.65
C VAL A 113 -4.79 7.17 5.84
N GLN A 114 -4.21 6.13 6.46
CA GLN A 114 -3.31 6.28 7.60
C GLN A 114 -1.96 6.87 7.18
N LEU A 115 -1.43 6.48 6.02
CA LEU A 115 -0.19 7.05 5.49
C LEU A 115 -0.35 8.52 5.12
N VAL A 116 -1.48 8.91 4.54
CA VAL A 116 -1.82 10.31 4.24
C VAL A 116 -2.01 11.11 5.52
N GLN A 117 -2.70 10.56 6.51
CA GLN A 117 -2.86 11.19 7.83
C GLN A 117 -1.52 11.46 8.51
N GLN A 118 -0.59 10.49 8.47
CA GLN A 118 0.76 10.67 9.00
C GLN A 118 1.53 11.78 8.28
N ALA A 119 1.42 11.86 6.95
CA ALA A 119 2.07 12.92 6.16
C ALA A 119 1.51 14.30 6.49
N LEU A 120 0.18 14.42 6.60
CA LEU A 120 -0.49 15.66 7.01
C LEU A 120 -0.08 16.09 8.42
N ARG A 121 -0.11 15.17 9.38
CA ARG A 121 0.29 15.44 10.76
C ARG A 121 1.74 15.91 10.86
N ALA A 122 2.65 15.25 10.14
CA ALA A 122 4.06 15.64 10.12
C ALA A 122 4.26 17.05 9.55
N GLN A 123 3.57 17.41 8.47
CA GLN A 123 3.68 18.72 7.83
C GLN A 123 3.07 19.83 8.69
N LEU A 124 1.82 19.65 9.13
CA LEU A 124 1.11 20.61 9.97
C LEU A 124 1.84 20.86 11.29
N GLY A 125 2.42 19.79 11.86
CA GLY A 125 3.16 19.81 13.13
C GLY A 125 4.47 20.61 13.09
N LEU A 126 4.97 21.00 11.91
CA LEU A 126 6.16 21.84 11.80
C LEU A 126 5.96 23.24 12.38
N ARG A 127 4.72 23.76 12.39
CA ARG A 127 4.42 25.15 12.74
C ARG A 127 3.31 25.32 13.76
N ARG A 128 2.57 24.27 14.10
CA ARG A 128 1.43 24.34 15.04
C ARG A 128 1.25 23.03 15.80
N PRO A 129 0.66 23.03 17.00
CA PRO A 129 0.15 21.82 17.63
C PRO A 129 -0.96 21.20 16.77
N VAL A 130 -0.85 19.88 16.52
CA VAL A 130 -1.87 19.09 15.83
C VAL A 130 -2.51 18.16 16.83
N LEU A 131 -3.78 18.39 17.13
CA LEU A 131 -4.57 17.61 18.08
C LEU A 131 -5.29 16.49 17.35
N GLN A 132 -5.49 15.38 18.02
CA GLN A 132 -6.26 14.22 17.56
C GLN A 132 -7.39 13.94 18.55
N ASP A 133 -8.30 13.01 18.20
CA ASP A 133 -9.42 12.63 19.06
C ASP A 133 -8.97 12.16 20.45
N ALA A 134 -7.79 11.55 20.58
CA ALA A 134 -7.19 11.18 21.85
C ALA A 134 -6.93 12.39 22.78
N ASP A 135 -6.82 13.59 22.22
CA ASP A 135 -6.56 14.83 22.95
C ASP A 135 -7.85 15.52 23.42
N ALA A 136 -9.04 14.95 23.10
CA ALA A 136 -10.35 15.53 23.38
C ALA A 136 -10.54 15.91 24.86
N ALA A 137 -10.00 15.12 25.80
CA ALA A 137 -10.06 15.43 27.22
C ALA A 137 -9.23 16.68 27.61
N ALA A 138 -8.10 16.92 26.94
CA ALA A 138 -7.29 18.12 27.14
C ALA A 138 -7.98 19.35 26.54
N GLN A 139 -8.60 19.21 25.36
CA GLN A 139 -9.39 20.24 24.70
C GLN A 139 -10.59 20.65 25.55
N ALA A 140 -11.34 19.65 26.10
CA ALA A 140 -12.48 19.92 26.98
C ALA A 140 -12.10 20.71 28.24
N ARG A 141 -10.91 20.41 28.83
CA ARG A 141 -10.44 21.16 30.01
C ARG A 141 -10.03 22.60 29.66
N ASP A 142 -9.43 22.81 28.51
CA ASP A 142 -9.04 24.15 28.07
C ASP A 142 -10.29 24.99 27.75
N THR A 143 -11.27 24.42 27.08
CA THR A 143 -12.57 25.06 26.83
C THR A 143 -13.30 25.40 28.12
N ALA A 144 -13.30 24.51 29.14
CA ALA A 144 -13.90 24.78 30.45
C ALA A 144 -13.22 25.94 31.18
N ARG A 145 -12.00 26.33 30.82
CA ARG A 145 -11.27 27.50 31.31
C ARG A 145 -11.47 28.76 30.47
N GLY A 146 -12.39 28.71 29.49
CA GLY A 146 -12.68 29.85 28.60
C GLY A 146 -11.80 29.86 27.35
N GLY A 147 -11.03 28.79 27.06
CA GLY A 147 -10.28 28.63 25.82
C GLY A 147 -11.20 28.39 24.63
N LYS A 148 -10.74 28.83 23.43
CA LYS A 148 -11.43 28.54 22.17
C LYS A 148 -11.05 27.13 21.69
N LEU A 149 -12.04 26.38 21.20
CA LEU A 149 -11.76 25.10 20.51
C LEU A 149 -10.93 25.38 19.25
N PRO A 150 -9.96 24.51 18.92
CA PRO A 150 -9.23 24.61 17.67
C PRO A 150 -10.15 24.30 16.47
N ALA A 151 -9.86 24.93 15.35
CA ALA A 151 -10.52 24.57 14.10
C ALA A 151 -10.25 23.09 13.76
N VAL A 152 -11.23 22.41 13.16
CA VAL A 152 -11.15 20.99 12.80
C VAL A 152 -10.94 20.87 11.29
N LEU A 153 -9.89 20.15 10.91
CA LEU A 153 -9.61 19.76 9.54
C LEU A 153 -10.07 18.32 9.30
N ARG A 154 -10.99 18.16 8.36
CA ARG A 154 -11.49 16.86 7.88
C ARG A 154 -10.97 16.61 6.48
N ILE A 155 -10.53 15.40 6.21
CA ILE A 155 -9.95 14.98 4.92
C ILE A 155 -10.68 13.75 4.41
N GLU A 156 -11.15 13.83 3.17
CA GLU A 156 -11.74 12.71 2.44
C GLU A 156 -10.80 12.35 1.28
N LEU A 157 -10.20 11.16 1.32
CA LEU A 157 -9.34 10.64 0.26
C LEU A 157 -10.21 10.03 -0.85
N GLU A 158 -10.28 10.69 -2.01
CA GLU A 158 -11.14 10.31 -3.13
C GLU A 158 -10.41 9.44 -4.18
N GLU A 159 -9.09 9.65 -4.38
CA GLU A 159 -8.26 8.89 -5.33
C GLU A 159 -6.84 8.76 -4.81
N PHE A 160 -6.29 7.56 -4.89
CA PHE A 160 -4.90 7.27 -4.55
C PHE A 160 -4.40 6.10 -5.39
N SER A 161 -3.98 6.39 -6.62
CA SER A 161 -3.62 5.34 -7.57
C SER A 161 -2.43 5.73 -8.45
N HIS A 162 -1.74 4.71 -8.94
CA HIS A 162 -0.72 4.84 -9.97
C HIS A 162 -1.42 4.87 -11.35
N LEU A 163 -1.43 6.03 -12.01
CA LEU A 163 -2.13 6.27 -13.26
C LEU A 163 -1.17 6.14 -14.45
N PHE A 164 -1.45 5.23 -15.36
CA PHE A 164 -0.71 5.05 -16.61
C PHE A 164 -1.39 5.82 -17.75
N THR A 165 -0.68 6.74 -18.37
CA THR A 165 -1.10 7.45 -19.60
C THR A 165 -0.68 6.69 -20.85
N SER A 166 0.40 5.89 -20.76
CA SER A 166 0.87 4.93 -21.77
C SER A 166 1.57 3.77 -21.06
N PRO A 167 1.97 2.69 -21.76
CA PRO A 167 2.75 1.61 -21.15
C PRO A 167 4.08 2.06 -20.52
N ALA A 168 4.65 3.16 -20.98
CA ALA A 168 5.96 3.68 -20.53
C ALA A 168 5.84 4.92 -19.63
N GLU A 169 4.68 5.59 -19.59
CA GLU A 169 4.49 6.84 -18.87
C GLU A 169 3.40 6.71 -17.82
N SER A 170 3.71 7.13 -16.61
CA SER A 170 2.78 7.03 -15.49
C SER A 170 3.04 8.09 -14.42
N THR A 171 2.02 8.34 -13.61
CA THR A 171 2.05 9.31 -12.51
C THR A 171 1.40 8.73 -11.26
N GLY A 172 1.84 9.15 -10.08
CA GLY A 172 1.06 8.97 -8.85
C GLY A 172 -0.02 10.03 -8.79
N LEU A 173 -1.29 9.63 -8.84
CA LEU A 173 -2.45 10.51 -8.73
C LEU A 173 -3.02 10.43 -7.32
N LEU A 174 -3.09 11.59 -6.66
CA LEU A 174 -3.78 11.78 -5.40
C LEU A 174 -4.84 12.86 -5.57
N ARG A 175 -6.08 12.56 -5.15
CA ARG A 175 -7.17 13.53 -5.03
C ARG A 175 -7.82 13.38 -3.67
N LEU A 176 -7.98 14.50 -2.99
CA LEU A 176 -8.67 14.57 -1.72
C LEU A 176 -9.47 15.86 -1.58
N ARG A 177 -10.46 15.82 -0.70
CA ARG A 177 -11.26 16.96 -0.28
C ARG A 177 -10.87 17.32 1.14
N ALA A 178 -10.56 18.58 1.39
CA ALA A 178 -10.31 19.13 2.71
C ALA A 178 -11.44 20.06 3.12
N THR A 179 -11.98 19.87 4.30
CA THR A 179 -13.03 20.72 4.91
C THR A 179 -12.53 21.25 6.24
N LEU A 180 -12.54 22.57 6.38
CA LEU A 180 -12.14 23.27 7.62
C LEU A 180 -13.38 23.84 8.29
N VAL A 181 -13.61 23.49 9.54
CA VAL A 181 -14.73 23.96 10.35
C VAL A 181 -14.26 24.58 11.66
N ASP A 182 -15.01 25.58 12.16
CA ASP A 182 -14.84 26.17 13.48
C ASP A 182 -15.93 25.61 14.40
N PRO A 183 -15.58 24.78 15.41
CA PRO A 183 -16.55 24.26 16.36
C PRO A 183 -16.97 25.37 17.32
N THR A 184 -18.30 25.52 17.51
CA THR A 184 -18.90 26.45 18.43
C THR A 184 -19.87 25.74 19.35
N PRO A 185 -20.28 26.32 20.53
CA PRO A 185 -21.28 25.70 21.36
C PRO A 185 -22.63 25.49 20.68
N ALA A 186 -22.93 26.24 19.63
CA ALA A 186 -24.19 26.15 18.87
C ALA A 186 -24.09 25.17 17.67
N GLY A 187 -22.93 24.60 17.42
CA GLY A 187 -22.66 23.70 16.29
C GLY A 187 -21.33 24.07 15.58
N GLU A 188 -21.21 23.69 14.31
CA GLU A 188 -20.02 23.94 13.51
C GLU A 188 -20.26 25.01 12.45
N THR A 189 -19.28 25.87 12.23
CA THR A 189 -19.30 26.84 11.14
C THR A 189 -18.26 26.44 10.10
N LEU A 190 -18.66 26.34 8.82
CA LEU A 190 -17.76 26.07 7.72
C LEU A 190 -16.85 27.27 7.49
N LEU A 191 -15.54 27.07 7.63
CA LEU A 191 -14.51 28.06 7.31
C LEU A 191 -14.09 27.98 5.83
N GLY A 192 -14.09 26.77 5.28
CA GLY A 192 -13.78 26.54 3.87
C GLY A 192 -13.74 25.07 3.49
N GLN A 193 -13.87 24.82 2.19
CA GLN A 193 -13.73 23.48 1.62
C GLN A 193 -12.98 23.59 0.27
N ARG A 194 -12.06 22.67 0.01
CA ARG A 194 -11.28 22.66 -1.22
C ARG A 194 -10.93 21.22 -1.63
N VAL A 195 -10.97 20.97 -2.95
CA VAL A 195 -10.43 19.75 -3.54
C VAL A 195 -8.98 20.02 -3.97
N PHE A 196 -8.09 19.10 -3.58
CA PHE A 196 -6.69 19.09 -3.96
C PHE A 196 -6.44 17.92 -4.88
N ILE A 197 -5.77 18.18 -5.99
CA ILE A 197 -5.39 17.15 -6.98
C ILE A 197 -3.91 17.31 -7.25
N VAL A 198 -3.13 16.29 -6.90
CA VAL A 198 -1.69 16.27 -7.12
C VAL A 198 -1.30 15.08 -7.97
N GLN A 199 -0.53 15.33 -9.01
CA GLN A 199 0.08 14.32 -9.86
C GLN A 199 1.60 14.44 -9.80
N LYS A 200 2.29 13.31 -9.61
CA LYS A 200 3.76 13.24 -9.63
C LYS A 200 4.20 12.21 -10.66
N PRO A 201 5.13 12.54 -11.57
CA PRO A 201 5.68 11.55 -12.49
C PRO A 201 6.28 10.37 -11.72
N ALA A 202 5.97 9.16 -12.15
CA ALA A 202 6.61 7.96 -11.61
C ALA A 202 7.98 7.79 -12.27
N PRO A 203 9.06 7.56 -11.49
CA PRO A 203 10.40 7.38 -12.07
C PRO A 203 10.53 6.12 -12.90
N THR A 204 9.69 5.11 -12.66
CA THR A 204 9.58 3.87 -13.43
C THR A 204 8.11 3.46 -13.56
N PRO A 205 7.68 2.84 -14.70
CA PRO A 205 6.30 2.42 -14.91
C PRO A 205 6.00 1.07 -14.22
N ASP A 206 6.27 0.99 -12.94
CA ASP A 206 6.09 -0.20 -12.10
C ASP A 206 5.59 0.17 -10.70
N ALA A 207 5.31 -0.84 -9.86
CA ALA A 207 4.82 -0.62 -8.50
C ALA A 207 5.80 0.23 -7.66
N ALA A 208 7.11 0.05 -7.82
CA ALA A 208 8.11 0.80 -7.06
C ALA A 208 8.16 2.28 -7.48
N GLY A 209 8.03 2.57 -8.77
CA GLY A 209 7.92 3.93 -9.28
C GLY A 209 6.61 4.60 -8.86
N GLY A 210 5.51 3.88 -9.00
CA GLY A 210 4.19 4.36 -8.60
C GLY A 210 4.09 4.69 -7.12
N THR A 211 4.60 3.83 -6.24
CA THR A 211 4.59 4.09 -4.80
C THR A 211 5.45 5.30 -4.41
N ARG A 212 6.61 5.51 -5.06
CA ARG A 212 7.43 6.71 -4.85
C ARG A 212 6.70 7.98 -5.30
N ALA A 213 6.03 7.94 -6.45
CA ALA A 213 5.25 9.06 -6.97
C ALA A 213 4.07 9.41 -6.07
N LEU A 214 3.35 8.40 -5.56
CA LEU A 214 2.25 8.57 -4.62
C LEU A 214 2.71 9.14 -3.27
N ALA A 215 3.83 8.67 -2.72
CA ALA A 215 4.42 9.24 -1.52
C ALA A 215 4.86 10.69 -1.73
N ALA A 216 5.39 11.04 -2.90
CA ALA A 216 5.74 12.42 -3.25
C ALA A 216 4.48 13.30 -3.41
N ALA A 217 3.39 12.77 -3.99
CA ALA A 217 2.12 13.46 -4.09
C ALA A 217 1.51 13.74 -2.70
N ALA A 218 1.57 12.77 -1.78
CA ALA A 218 1.09 12.93 -0.41
C ALA A 218 1.87 14.00 0.37
N ARG A 219 3.19 14.05 0.21
CA ARG A 219 4.01 15.13 0.81
C ARG A 219 3.66 16.50 0.25
N GLN A 220 3.47 16.61 -1.06
CA GLN A 220 3.11 17.90 -1.68
C GLN A 220 1.72 18.36 -1.23
N VAL A 221 0.72 17.50 -1.26
CA VAL A 221 -0.63 17.89 -0.86
C VAL A 221 -0.67 18.31 0.61
N ALA A 222 0.15 17.70 1.47
CA ALA A 222 0.26 18.11 2.88
C ALA A 222 0.79 19.55 3.02
N VAL A 223 1.76 19.95 2.20
CA VAL A 223 2.25 21.34 2.14
C VAL A 223 1.16 22.29 1.65
N GLU A 224 0.46 21.95 0.55
CA GLU A 224 -0.61 22.78 -0.01
C GLU A 224 -1.78 22.97 0.98
N ILE A 225 -2.11 21.92 1.74
CA ILE A 225 -3.15 22.00 2.79
C ILE A 225 -2.68 22.88 3.95
N ASP A 226 -1.43 22.73 4.41
CA ASP A 226 -0.89 23.59 5.50
C ASP A 226 -0.93 25.07 5.13
N GLU A 227 -0.57 25.42 3.89
CA GLU A 227 -0.66 26.78 3.38
C GLU A 227 -2.10 27.28 3.28
N TRP A 228 -3.02 26.45 2.80
CA TRP A 228 -4.45 26.79 2.71
C TRP A 228 -5.07 27.00 4.09
N VAL A 229 -4.81 26.11 5.04
CA VAL A 229 -5.29 26.23 6.43
C VAL A 229 -4.73 27.50 7.08
N ALA A 230 -3.46 27.85 6.83
CA ALA A 230 -2.86 29.06 7.37
C ALA A 230 -3.52 30.37 6.87
N GLN A 231 -4.20 30.34 5.74
CA GLN A 231 -4.96 31.45 5.19
C GLN A 231 -6.40 31.50 5.75
N GLY A 232 -6.99 30.35 6.05
CA GLY A 232 -8.39 30.23 6.50
C GLY A 232 -8.59 30.42 8.01
N VAL A 233 -7.57 30.20 8.82
CA VAL A 233 -7.59 30.39 10.29
C VAL A 233 -6.87 31.69 10.63
N LYS A 234 -7.57 32.79 10.49
CA LYS A 234 -7.11 34.14 10.93
C LYS A 234 -7.91 34.61 12.15
#